data_cc6d792319c1506fddd56e691519e745
#
_entry.id   cc6d792319c1506fddd56e691519e745
#
_cell.length_a   1.000
_cell.length_b   1.000
_cell.length_c   1.000
_cell.angle_alpha   90.00
_cell.angle_beta   90.00
_cell.angle_gamma   90.00
#
_symmetry.space_group_name_H-M   'P 1'
#
loop_
_entity.id
_entity.type
_entity.pdbx_description
1 polymer ?
#
loop_
_entity_poly.entity_id
_entity_poly.type
_entity_poly.pdbx_seq_one_letter_code
_entity_poly.pdbx_strand_id
1 'polypeptide(L)'
;MKNAIWFMLILLLISGCKYNPSNEDIVDTHGQITNLEKFMKFVENVNQGTKDKIRVVRYTTEGDPILHDLEYDGEIITSTTDTTRDEFGTGSVSTATCKSIDVNETDESTDYTLSGCDQTNRDNSILAIWK
;
A
#
# COMPACT_ATOMS: atom_id res chain seq x y z
N MET A 1 19.41 -11.59 45.67
CA MET A 1 20.04 -10.71 44.64
C MET A 1 20.28 -11.37 43.31
N LYS A 2 20.30 -12.68 43.20
CA LYS A 2 20.51 -13.38 41.91
C LYS A 2 19.27 -13.40 40.99
N ASN A 3 18.08 -13.09 41.48
CA ASN A 3 16.83 -13.18 40.70
C ASN A 3 16.42 -11.86 40.03
N ALA A 4 17.07 -10.74 40.33
CA ALA A 4 16.78 -9.45 39.72
C ALA A 4 17.41 -9.25 38.34
N ILE A 5 18.46 -9.99 38.02
CA ILE A 5 19.19 -9.88 36.76
C ILE A 5 18.48 -10.64 35.64
N TRP A 6 17.69 -11.65 35.97
CA TRP A 6 16.96 -12.46 34.98
C TRP A 6 15.70 -11.78 34.44
N PHE A 7 15.12 -10.88 35.21
CA PHE A 7 13.94 -10.11 34.77
C PHE A 7 14.28 -8.97 33.82
N MET A 8 15.54 -8.50 33.83
CA MET A 8 15.96 -7.40 32.96
C MET A 8 16.34 -7.87 31.54
N LEU A 9 16.56 -9.17 31.34
CA LEU A 9 16.95 -9.74 30.05
C LEU A 9 15.76 -10.07 29.15
N ILE A 10 14.54 -10.09 29.68
CA ILE A 10 13.32 -10.45 28.92
C ILE A 10 12.71 -9.23 28.21
N LEU A 11 13.10 -8.01 28.59
CA LEU A 11 12.54 -6.77 28.02
C LEU A 11 13.20 -6.35 26.67
N LEU A 12 14.18 -7.09 26.19
CA LEU A 12 14.97 -6.71 24.99
C LEU A 12 14.58 -7.44 23.70
N LEU A 13 13.50 -8.23 23.70
CA LEU A 13 13.10 -9.02 22.53
C LEU A 13 11.81 -8.52 21.84
N ILE A 14 11.38 -7.29 22.10
CA ILE A 14 10.29 -6.68 21.31
C ILE A 14 10.89 -5.72 20.29
N SER A 15 11.85 -6.18 19.48
CA SER A 15 12.10 -5.55 18.20
C SER A 15 11.14 -6.17 17.20
N GLY A 16 9.91 -5.64 17.14
CA GLY A 16 8.98 -5.95 16.07
C GLY A 16 9.68 -5.70 14.74
N CYS A 17 9.63 -6.67 13.82
CA CYS A 17 10.13 -6.50 12.45
C CYS A 17 9.35 -5.38 11.78
N LYS A 18 9.86 -4.16 11.84
CA LYS A 18 9.31 -3.03 11.10
C LYS A 18 9.56 -3.27 9.61
N TYR A 19 8.49 -3.24 8.82
CA TYR A 19 8.63 -3.30 7.36
C TYR A 19 9.51 -2.16 6.86
N ASN A 20 10.46 -2.49 6.01
CA ASN A 20 11.34 -1.51 5.38
C ASN A 20 11.08 -1.52 3.87
N PRO A 21 10.50 -0.44 3.31
CA PRO A 21 10.22 -0.38 1.87
C PRO A 21 11.47 -0.58 1.03
N SER A 22 11.33 -1.25 -0.11
CA SER A 22 12.41 -1.38 -1.09
C SER A 22 12.57 -0.08 -1.89
N ASN A 23 13.70 0.05 -2.60
CA ASN A 23 13.94 1.19 -3.49
C ASN A 23 12.98 1.25 -4.69
N GLU A 24 12.25 0.16 -4.94
CA GLU A 24 11.28 0.06 -6.04
C GLU A 24 9.85 0.42 -5.61
N ASP A 25 9.58 0.43 -4.31
CA ASP A 25 8.25 0.69 -3.77
C ASP A 25 7.88 2.17 -3.95
N ILE A 26 6.60 2.40 -4.26
CA ILE A 26 6.01 3.74 -4.19
C ILE A 26 5.58 3.95 -2.75
N VAL A 27 6.15 4.94 -2.08
CA VAL A 27 5.93 5.15 -0.64
C VAL A 27 5.23 6.48 -0.42
N ASP A 28 4.04 6.43 0.16
CA ASP A 28 3.30 7.61 0.58
C ASP A 28 3.44 7.80 2.10
N THR A 29 4.16 8.84 2.48
CA THR A 29 4.33 9.28 3.88
C THR A 29 3.49 10.53 4.13
N HIS A 30 2.15 10.36 4.17
CA HIS A 30 1.21 11.45 4.46
C HIS A 30 1.36 12.67 3.55
N GLY A 31 1.43 12.44 2.25
CA GLY A 31 1.48 13.49 1.23
C GLY A 31 2.81 13.65 0.53
N GLN A 32 3.89 13.08 1.05
CA GLN A 32 5.15 12.96 0.33
C GLN A 32 5.26 11.58 -0.32
N ILE A 33 5.35 11.56 -1.64
CA ILE A 33 5.34 10.32 -2.41
C ILE A 33 6.72 10.10 -3.04
N THR A 34 7.35 8.98 -2.67
CA THR A 34 8.60 8.50 -3.28
C THR A 34 8.28 7.65 -4.49
N ASN A 35 9.09 7.74 -5.55
CA ASN A 35 8.92 7.00 -6.81
C ASN A 35 7.57 7.28 -7.51
N LEU A 36 7.06 8.49 -7.43
CA LEU A 36 5.80 8.89 -8.07
C LEU A 36 5.83 8.61 -9.59
N GLU A 37 6.98 8.78 -10.23
CA GLU A 37 7.14 8.51 -11.65
C GLU A 37 6.86 7.04 -12.02
N LYS A 38 7.15 6.09 -11.14
CA LYS A 38 6.82 4.67 -11.34
C LYS A 38 5.31 4.43 -11.26
N PHE A 39 4.64 5.11 -10.34
CA PHE A 39 3.18 5.07 -10.25
C PHE A 39 2.52 5.64 -11.51
N MET A 40 2.97 6.81 -11.97
CA MET A 40 2.45 7.44 -13.20
C MET A 40 2.69 6.55 -14.43
N LYS A 41 3.85 5.88 -14.49
CA LYS A 41 4.16 4.91 -15.55
C LYS A 41 3.24 3.69 -15.51
N PHE A 42 2.92 3.19 -14.32
CA PHE A 42 1.96 2.10 -14.16
C PHE A 42 0.56 2.50 -14.68
N VAL A 43 0.08 3.69 -14.33
CA VAL A 43 -1.21 4.21 -14.81
C VAL A 43 -1.20 4.30 -16.34
N GLU A 44 -0.13 4.82 -16.93
CA GLU A 44 0.03 4.87 -18.39
C GLU A 44 0.02 3.48 -19.02
N ASN A 45 0.73 2.52 -18.44
CA ASN A 45 0.80 1.14 -18.93
C ASN A 45 -0.56 0.45 -18.87
N VAL A 46 -1.34 0.66 -17.81
CA VAL A 46 -2.73 0.17 -17.73
C VAL A 46 -3.58 0.73 -18.87
N ASN A 47 -3.48 2.03 -19.16
CA ASN A 47 -4.23 2.67 -20.23
C ASN A 47 -3.82 2.19 -21.64
N GLN A 48 -2.58 1.73 -21.80
CA GLN A 48 -2.03 1.25 -23.06
C GLN A 48 -2.11 -0.27 -23.25
N GLY A 49 -2.60 -1.01 -22.25
CA GLY A 49 -2.63 -2.47 -22.29
C GLY A 49 -1.27 -3.14 -22.13
N THR A 50 -0.31 -2.47 -21.50
CA THR A 50 1.05 -2.95 -21.26
C THR A 50 1.18 -3.54 -19.87
N LYS A 51 1.66 -4.78 -19.74
CA LYS A 51 1.90 -5.44 -18.47
C LYS A 51 2.82 -4.63 -17.57
N ASP A 52 2.48 -4.55 -16.31
CA ASP A 52 3.30 -3.88 -15.28
C ASP A 52 2.88 -4.33 -13.90
N LYS A 53 3.74 -4.11 -12.91
CA LYS A 53 3.43 -4.34 -11.51
C LYS A 53 4.12 -3.32 -10.62
N ILE A 54 3.43 -2.91 -9.55
CA ILE A 54 3.95 -1.98 -8.55
C ILE A 54 3.51 -2.40 -7.16
N ARG A 55 4.23 -1.90 -6.16
CA ARG A 55 3.80 -1.90 -4.75
C ARG A 55 3.68 -0.46 -4.28
N VAL A 56 2.52 -0.14 -3.71
CA VAL A 56 2.27 1.13 -3.00
C VAL A 56 2.29 0.84 -1.51
N VAL A 57 3.12 1.55 -0.77
CA VAL A 57 3.20 1.48 0.69
C VAL A 57 2.61 2.75 1.27
N ARG A 58 1.54 2.61 2.04
CA ARG A 58 0.94 3.71 2.80
C ARG A 58 1.07 3.42 4.30
N TYR A 59 0.96 4.45 5.10
CA TYR A 59 1.07 4.32 6.55
C TYR A 59 -0.22 4.75 7.23
N THR A 60 -0.62 4.03 8.29
CA THR A 60 -1.69 4.47 9.18
C THR A 60 -1.25 5.70 9.99
N THR A 61 -2.18 6.34 10.71
CA THR A 61 -1.85 7.47 11.60
C THR A 61 -0.88 7.09 12.70
N GLU A 62 -0.86 5.81 13.11
CA GLU A 62 0.06 5.24 14.09
C GLU A 62 1.44 4.88 13.49
N GLY A 63 1.57 4.94 12.16
CA GLY A 63 2.82 4.66 11.46
C GLY A 63 3.00 3.21 11.04
N ASP A 64 1.92 2.42 11.01
CA ASP A 64 1.96 1.03 10.54
C ASP A 64 1.82 0.95 9.02
N PRO A 65 2.63 0.14 8.33
CA PRO A 65 2.57 0.05 6.87
C PRO A 65 1.39 -0.80 6.40
N ILE A 66 0.72 -0.31 5.35
CA ILE A 66 -0.24 -1.05 4.55
C ILE A 66 0.37 -1.25 3.17
N LEU A 67 0.47 -2.49 2.72
CA LEU A 67 1.03 -2.84 1.43
C LEU A 67 -0.08 -3.06 0.42
N HIS A 68 0.00 -2.40 -0.71
CA HIS A 68 -0.95 -2.52 -1.81
C HIS A 68 -0.21 -2.92 -3.08
N ASP A 69 -0.31 -4.18 -3.44
CA ASP A 69 0.29 -4.73 -4.66
C ASP A 69 -0.71 -4.65 -5.80
N LEU A 70 -0.27 -4.08 -6.91
CA LEU A 70 -1.03 -3.98 -8.15
C LEU A 70 -0.26 -4.69 -9.26
N GLU A 71 -0.87 -5.67 -9.89
CA GLU A 71 -0.33 -6.41 -11.02
C GLU A 71 -1.30 -6.34 -12.20
N TYR A 72 -0.85 -5.77 -13.30
CA TYR A 72 -1.61 -5.66 -14.54
C TYR A 72 -1.06 -6.63 -15.57
N ASP A 73 -1.91 -7.54 -16.07
CA ASP A 73 -1.53 -8.58 -17.03
C ASP A 73 -1.71 -8.16 -18.50
N GLY A 74 -2.15 -6.93 -18.74
CA GLY A 74 -2.52 -6.39 -20.05
C GLY A 74 -4.04 -6.29 -20.26
N GLU A 75 -4.85 -6.87 -19.37
CA GLU A 75 -6.32 -6.85 -19.42
C GLU A 75 -6.95 -6.55 -18.06
N ILE A 76 -6.42 -7.16 -17.01
CA ILE A 76 -6.98 -7.11 -15.64
C ILE A 76 -5.91 -6.68 -14.65
N ILE A 77 -6.31 -5.85 -13.69
CA ILE A 77 -5.49 -5.48 -12.54
C ILE A 77 -5.84 -6.39 -11.38
N THR A 78 -4.86 -7.18 -10.90
CA THR A 78 -4.98 -7.90 -9.64
C THR A 78 -4.48 -7.01 -8.51
N SER A 79 -5.35 -6.71 -7.56
CA SER A 79 -5.09 -5.82 -6.43
C SER A 79 -5.07 -6.63 -5.14
N THR A 80 -3.94 -6.65 -4.45
CA THR A 80 -3.78 -7.32 -3.16
C THR A 80 -3.40 -6.31 -2.10
N THR A 81 -4.24 -6.18 -1.08
CA THR A 81 -4.00 -5.29 0.06
C THR A 81 -3.68 -6.11 1.30
N ASP A 82 -2.54 -5.84 1.90
CA ASP A 82 -2.05 -6.48 3.12
C ASP A 82 -2.02 -5.46 4.27
N THR A 83 -2.91 -5.65 5.23
CA THR A 83 -3.01 -4.84 6.45
C THR A 83 -2.54 -5.59 7.69
N THR A 84 -1.85 -6.73 7.53
CA THR A 84 -1.42 -7.58 8.66
C THR A 84 -0.40 -6.91 9.58
N ARG A 85 0.26 -5.84 9.13
CA ARG A 85 1.22 -5.05 9.91
C ARG A 85 0.58 -3.89 10.68
N ASP A 86 -0.72 -3.64 10.47
CA ASP A 86 -1.50 -2.67 11.25
C ASP A 86 -1.81 -3.27 12.62
N GLU A 87 -1.11 -2.82 13.65
CA GLU A 87 -1.24 -3.32 15.03
C GLU A 87 -2.58 -2.97 15.66
N PHE A 88 -3.26 -1.95 15.18
CA PHE A 88 -4.54 -1.44 15.70
C PHE A 88 -5.75 -1.94 14.90
N GLY A 89 -5.52 -2.57 13.75
CA GLY A 89 -6.55 -3.18 12.93
C GLY A 89 -6.69 -4.68 13.16
N THR A 90 -7.68 -5.30 12.51
CA THR A 90 -7.88 -6.76 12.57
C THR A 90 -6.87 -7.55 11.73
N GLY A 91 -6.16 -6.90 10.84
CA GLY A 91 -5.15 -7.47 9.97
C GLY A 91 -5.71 -8.51 8.99
N SER A 92 -5.56 -8.25 7.69
CA SER A 92 -6.01 -9.18 6.65
C SER A 92 -5.19 -9.02 5.37
N VAL A 93 -5.25 -10.03 4.53
CA VAL A 93 -4.82 -9.96 3.14
C VAL A 93 -6.06 -10.15 2.28
N SER A 94 -6.37 -9.17 1.44
CA SER A 94 -7.53 -9.23 0.54
C SER A 94 -7.10 -9.00 -0.90
N THR A 95 -7.69 -9.77 -1.82
CA THR A 95 -7.40 -9.69 -3.25
C THR A 95 -8.68 -9.41 -4.03
N ALA A 96 -8.61 -8.54 -5.01
CA ALA A 96 -9.67 -8.27 -5.97
C ALA A 96 -9.09 -8.15 -7.37
N THR A 97 -9.93 -8.38 -8.38
CA THR A 97 -9.61 -8.09 -9.78
C THR A 97 -10.43 -6.91 -10.27
N CYS A 98 -9.76 -5.97 -10.92
CA CYS A 98 -10.35 -4.72 -11.38
C CYS A 98 -10.01 -4.50 -12.86
N LYS A 99 -10.80 -3.66 -13.55
CA LYS A 99 -10.65 -3.45 -15.00
C LYS A 99 -9.85 -2.21 -15.35
N SER A 100 -9.90 -1.18 -14.54
CA SER A 100 -9.32 0.11 -14.85
C SER A 100 -8.96 0.92 -13.60
N ILE A 101 -8.31 2.04 -13.84
CA ILE A 101 -8.02 3.06 -12.82
C ILE A 101 -8.80 4.31 -13.20
N ASP A 102 -9.66 4.77 -12.28
CA ASP A 102 -10.36 6.06 -12.40
C ASP A 102 -9.50 7.15 -11.76
N VAL A 103 -9.46 8.29 -12.41
CA VAL A 103 -8.75 9.49 -11.96
C VAL A 103 -9.76 10.59 -11.70
N ASN A 104 -9.83 11.05 -10.47
CA ASN A 104 -10.70 12.18 -10.08
C ASN A 104 -9.81 13.36 -9.66
N GLU A 105 -9.90 14.44 -10.42
CA GLU A 105 -9.14 15.65 -10.16
C GLU A 105 -10.04 16.72 -9.51
N THR A 106 -9.59 17.23 -8.37
CA THR A 106 -10.21 18.34 -7.65
C THR A 106 -9.23 19.52 -7.52
N ASP A 107 -9.65 20.60 -6.91
CA ASP A 107 -8.76 21.74 -6.61
C ASP A 107 -7.68 21.39 -5.57
N GLU A 108 -7.92 20.35 -4.75
CA GLU A 108 -7.06 19.97 -3.63
C GLU A 108 -6.17 18.75 -3.94
N SER A 109 -6.65 17.80 -4.74
CA SER A 109 -5.96 16.54 -5.01
C SER A 109 -6.29 15.95 -6.38
N THR A 110 -5.47 15.00 -6.78
CA THR A 110 -5.77 14.03 -7.84
C THR A 110 -5.84 12.64 -7.21
N ASP A 111 -7.00 12.02 -7.24
CA ASP A 111 -7.27 10.75 -6.59
C ASP A 111 -7.33 9.62 -7.63
N TYR A 112 -6.62 8.55 -7.36
CA TYR A 112 -6.55 7.34 -8.19
C TYR A 112 -7.27 6.20 -7.49
N THR A 113 -8.26 5.62 -8.15
CA THR A 113 -9.13 4.58 -7.59
C THR A 113 -9.30 3.44 -8.59
N LEU A 114 -9.25 2.19 -8.10
CA LEU A 114 -9.55 1.03 -8.92
C LEU A 114 -11.04 0.99 -9.27
N SER A 115 -11.35 0.62 -10.50
CA SER A 115 -12.71 0.58 -11.05
C SER A 115 -13.01 -0.75 -11.73
N GLY A 116 -14.30 -1.11 -11.78
CA GLY A 116 -14.74 -2.37 -12.36
C GLY A 116 -14.25 -3.59 -11.59
N CYS A 117 -14.20 -3.51 -10.26
CA CYS A 117 -13.70 -4.58 -9.40
C CYS A 117 -14.79 -5.63 -9.16
N ASP A 118 -14.37 -6.88 -8.95
CA ASP A 118 -15.23 -8.02 -8.61
C ASP A 118 -15.74 -7.99 -7.17
N GLN A 119 -15.12 -7.18 -6.31
CA GLN A 119 -15.53 -6.97 -4.92
C GLN A 119 -15.96 -5.51 -4.71
N THR A 120 -17.16 -5.32 -4.17
CA THR A 120 -17.77 -4.00 -3.99
C THR A 120 -17.61 -3.42 -2.58
N ASN A 121 -17.29 -4.24 -1.59
CA ASN A 121 -17.25 -3.85 -0.17
C ASN A 121 -15.82 -3.64 0.35
N ARG A 122 -14.94 -3.05 -0.47
CA ARG A 122 -13.57 -2.73 -0.04
C ARG A 122 -13.18 -1.33 -0.48
N ASP A 123 -12.20 -0.77 0.20
CA ASP A 123 -11.54 0.46 -0.24
C ASP A 123 -10.72 0.16 -1.50
N ASN A 124 -11.11 0.75 -2.62
CA ASN A 124 -10.44 0.64 -3.91
C ASN A 124 -9.49 1.82 -4.19
N SER A 125 -9.30 2.70 -3.22
CA SER A 125 -8.35 3.82 -3.34
C SER A 125 -6.93 3.32 -3.46
N ILE A 126 -6.17 3.86 -4.42
CA ILE A 126 -4.75 3.54 -4.59
C ILE A 126 -3.90 4.63 -3.97
N LEU A 127 -4.06 5.86 -4.44
CA LEU A 127 -3.19 6.97 -4.09
C LEU A 127 -3.92 8.30 -4.30
N ALA A 128 -3.65 9.27 -3.43
CA ALA A 128 -4.06 10.66 -3.60
C ALA A 128 -2.82 11.55 -3.69
N ILE A 129 -2.74 12.36 -4.74
CA ILE A 129 -1.66 13.34 -4.93
C ILE A 129 -2.21 14.71 -4.57
N TRP A 130 -1.74 15.27 -3.46
CA TRP A 130 -2.15 16.58 -2.98
C TRP A 130 -1.44 17.70 -3.75
N LYS A 131 -2.15 18.80 -4.00
CA LYS A 131 -1.65 19.98 -4.73
C LYS A 131 -1.08 21.05 -3.79
#